data_22cad43cf06d79b0983bc0a74fe5cefc
#
_entry.id   22cad43cf06d79b0983bc0a74fe5cefc
#
_cell.length_a   1.000
_cell.length_b   1.000
_cell.length_c   1.000
_cell.angle_alpha   90.00
_cell.angle_beta   90.00
_cell.angle_gamma   90.00
#
_symmetry.space_group_name_H-M   'P 1'
#
loop_
_entity.id
_entity.type
_entity.pdbx_description
1 polymer ?
#
loop_
_entity_poly.entity_id
_entity_poly.type
_entity_poly.pdbx_seq_one_letter_code
_entity_poly.pdbx_strand_id
1 'polypeptide(L)'
;MNTTKLIEKKLFLHCKTSKDTTMTDKCYLLSGLGADGSVFQYIDFEGVEVEYIEWIAPLPKETLSAYAQRISQKITTPHPILVGLSFGGMVAMEIAKQIPVKKLILISSAKERTELPWFYRFSAGLNIQKILPYTLMKRANAFTYWLFGVTSSQEKALLKNILRNTPTIFLKWAINAILTWKNTEIPTHILHIHGDKDRILPYRNVKNTHCIIGGGHSMIINRAHEITPIINKFLNNY
;
A
#
# COMPACT_ATOMS: atom_id res chain seq x y z
N MET A 1 -10.64 36.39 -60.12
CA MET A 1 -10.13 36.22 -58.72
C MET A 1 -10.55 34.86 -58.29
N ASN A 2 -9.55 33.98 -58.05
CA ASN A 2 -9.70 32.54 -58.01
C ASN A 2 -10.38 31.99 -56.77
N THR A 3 -11.50 31.32 -56.98
CA THR A 3 -12.28 30.56 -55.97
C THR A 3 -11.51 29.38 -55.37
N THR A 4 -10.42 28.96 -55.98
CA THR A 4 -9.58 27.85 -55.52
C THR A 4 -8.74 28.19 -54.27
N LYS A 5 -8.37 29.46 -54.05
CA LYS A 5 -7.58 29.89 -52.89
C LYS A 5 -8.38 30.03 -51.60
N LEU A 6 -9.71 30.05 -51.71
CA LEU A 6 -10.60 30.14 -50.50
C LEU A 6 -10.89 28.74 -49.92
N ILE A 7 -10.76 27.67 -50.70
CA ILE A 7 -11.03 26.30 -50.25
C ILE A 7 -9.82 25.74 -49.49
N GLU A 8 -8.61 26.06 -49.96
CA GLU A 8 -7.39 25.61 -49.25
C GLU A 8 -7.19 26.26 -47.87
N LYS A 9 -7.69 27.50 -47.71
CA LYS A 9 -7.64 28.21 -46.41
C LYS A 9 -8.64 27.72 -45.39
N LYS A 10 -9.70 27.00 -45.77
CA LYS A 10 -10.70 26.40 -44.91
C LYS A 10 -10.35 24.97 -44.48
N LEU A 11 -9.48 24.28 -45.24
CA LEU A 11 -9.05 22.93 -44.86
C LEU A 11 -7.89 22.92 -43.82
N PHE A 12 -7.16 24.03 -43.68
CA PHE A 12 -6.04 24.16 -42.73
C PHE A 12 -6.48 24.63 -41.32
N LEU A 13 -7.75 24.94 -41.11
CA LEU A 13 -8.26 25.46 -39.85
C LEU A 13 -9.06 24.45 -39.02
N HIS A 14 -9.06 23.15 -39.37
CA HIS A 14 -9.73 22.08 -38.62
C HIS A 14 -8.80 20.97 -38.14
N CYS A 15 -7.49 21.20 -38.21
CA CYS A 15 -6.57 20.43 -37.38
C CYS A 15 -6.35 21.20 -36.05
N LYS A 16 -7.44 21.41 -35.31
CA LYS A 16 -7.33 21.67 -33.88
C LYS A 16 -6.76 20.40 -33.28
N THR A 17 -5.45 20.49 -32.99
CA THR A 17 -4.77 19.63 -32.02
C THR A 17 -5.78 19.07 -31.02
N SER A 18 -6.04 17.77 -31.12
CA SER A 18 -6.51 17.02 -29.97
C SER A 18 -5.56 17.43 -28.84
N LYS A 19 -6.08 18.13 -27.83
CA LYS A 19 -5.40 18.25 -26.56
C LYS A 19 -5.08 16.79 -26.20
N ASP A 20 -3.80 16.44 -26.24
CA ASP A 20 -3.29 15.29 -25.54
C ASP A 20 -3.84 15.44 -24.13
N THR A 21 -4.91 14.73 -23.85
CA THR A 21 -5.34 14.47 -22.50
C THR A 21 -4.26 13.56 -21.99
N THR A 22 -3.17 14.13 -21.46
CA THR A 22 -2.18 13.41 -20.70
C THR A 22 -2.97 12.76 -19.58
N MET A 23 -3.26 11.46 -19.74
CA MET A 23 -3.94 10.66 -18.73
C MET A 23 -3.11 10.78 -17.47
N THR A 24 -3.60 11.53 -16.50
CA THR A 24 -2.93 11.68 -15.22
C THR A 24 -2.80 10.27 -14.62
N ASP A 25 -1.59 9.89 -14.27
CA ASP A 25 -1.36 8.60 -13.62
C ASP A 25 -2.24 8.47 -12.37
N LYS A 26 -2.88 7.33 -12.20
CA LYS A 26 -3.73 7.08 -11.04
C LYS A 26 -3.05 6.16 -10.04
N CYS A 27 -2.99 6.64 -8.81
CA CYS A 27 -2.35 5.98 -7.68
C CYS A 27 -3.42 5.41 -6.74
N TYR A 28 -3.41 4.10 -6.54
CA TYR A 28 -4.32 3.40 -5.64
C TYR A 28 -3.63 3.08 -4.33
N LEU A 29 -4.22 3.55 -3.23
CA LEU A 29 -3.67 3.42 -1.88
C LEU A 29 -4.34 2.28 -1.12
N LEU A 30 -3.54 1.33 -0.64
CA LEU A 30 -3.95 0.21 0.21
C LEU A 30 -3.37 0.41 1.60
N SER A 31 -4.22 0.65 2.58
CA SER A 31 -3.84 0.94 3.97
C SER A 31 -3.30 -0.28 4.73
N GLY A 32 -2.85 -0.06 5.96
CA GLY A 32 -2.48 -1.15 6.86
C GLY A 32 -3.70 -1.95 7.35
N LEU A 33 -3.45 -3.04 8.04
CA LEU A 33 -4.47 -3.93 8.59
C LEU A 33 -5.48 -3.16 9.44
N GLY A 34 -6.73 -3.13 9.00
CA GLY A 34 -7.84 -2.45 9.68
C GLY A 34 -7.79 -0.93 9.64
N ALA A 35 -6.80 -0.32 9.02
CA ALA A 35 -6.75 1.12 8.79
C ALA A 35 -7.57 1.50 7.55
N ASP A 36 -8.03 2.73 7.52
CA ASP A 36 -8.63 3.39 6.37
C ASP A 36 -7.61 4.30 5.66
N GLY A 37 -8.07 5.05 4.67
CA GLY A 37 -7.22 5.97 3.89
C GLY A 37 -6.61 7.12 4.70
N SER A 38 -7.10 7.42 5.90
CA SER A 38 -6.62 8.54 6.72
C SER A 38 -5.15 8.42 7.13
N VAL A 39 -4.58 7.22 7.11
CA VAL A 39 -3.15 7.00 7.39
C VAL A 39 -2.23 7.65 6.37
N PHE A 40 -2.73 7.92 5.16
CA PHE A 40 -1.98 8.56 4.08
C PHE A 40 -2.14 10.10 4.05
N GLN A 41 -2.96 10.68 4.92
CA GLN A 41 -3.28 12.11 4.92
C GLN A 41 -2.07 13.05 5.06
N TYR A 42 -0.94 12.53 5.53
CA TYR A 42 0.30 13.28 5.71
C TYR A 42 1.27 13.17 4.53
N ILE A 43 0.96 12.30 3.54
CA ILE A 43 1.76 12.14 2.32
C ILE A 43 1.14 12.97 1.21
N ASP A 44 1.96 13.81 0.59
CA ASP A 44 1.59 14.55 -0.59
C ASP A 44 2.06 13.79 -1.84
N PHE A 45 1.12 13.44 -2.72
CA PHE A 45 1.37 12.70 -3.95
C PHE A 45 1.33 13.65 -5.14
N GLU A 46 2.49 14.16 -5.55
CA GLU A 46 2.58 15.14 -6.63
C GLU A 46 2.34 14.51 -8.01
N GLY A 47 1.53 15.18 -8.83
CA GLY A 47 1.36 14.84 -10.24
C GLY A 47 0.55 13.59 -10.56
N VAL A 48 -0.12 12.99 -9.58
CA VAL A 48 -0.97 11.80 -9.75
C VAL A 48 -2.35 11.99 -9.11
N GLU A 49 -3.36 11.36 -9.70
CA GLU A 49 -4.69 11.23 -9.08
C GLU A 49 -4.63 10.12 -8.02
N VAL A 50 -5.18 10.37 -6.84
CA VAL A 50 -5.15 9.40 -5.72
C VAL A 50 -6.53 8.84 -5.46
N GLU A 51 -6.63 7.51 -5.35
CA GLU A 51 -7.83 6.80 -4.92
C GLU A 51 -7.53 5.82 -3.79
N TYR A 52 -8.35 5.85 -2.72
CA TYR A 52 -8.24 4.91 -1.60
C TYR A 52 -9.03 3.65 -1.87
N ILE A 53 -8.41 2.49 -1.73
CA ILE A 53 -9.10 1.21 -1.81
C ILE A 53 -9.57 0.79 -0.42
N GLU A 54 -10.87 0.88 -0.21
CA GLU A 54 -11.49 0.39 1.03
C GLU A 54 -11.48 -1.13 1.09
N TRP A 55 -11.16 -1.63 2.29
CA TRP A 55 -11.18 -3.06 2.57
C TRP A 55 -12.58 -3.66 2.38
N ILE A 56 -12.63 -4.86 1.83
CA ILE A 56 -13.85 -5.66 1.69
C ILE A 56 -13.84 -6.80 2.69
N ALA A 57 -15.01 -7.33 3.03
CA ALA A 57 -15.09 -8.49 3.91
C ALA A 57 -14.41 -9.71 3.25
N PRO A 58 -13.55 -10.43 3.97
CA PRO A 58 -12.94 -11.65 3.45
C PRO A 58 -13.99 -12.78 3.37
N LEU A 59 -13.81 -13.65 2.39
CA LEU A 59 -14.63 -14.87 2.27
C LEU A 59 -14.06 -16.00 3.18
N PRO A 60 -14.88 -17.00 3.54
CA PRO A 60 -14.41 -18.14 4.32
C PRO A 60 -13.24 -18.86 3.63
N LYS A 61 -12.13 -19.05 4.35
CA LYS A 61 -10.90 -19.73 3.86
C LYS A 61 -10.22 -19.04 2.66
N GLU A 62 -10.54 -17.79 2.40
CA GLU A 62 -9.96 -17.04 1.29
C GLU A 62 -8.45 -16.84 1.47
N THR A 63 -7.68 -17.13 0.42
CA THR A 63 -6.23 -16.84 0.38
C THR A 63 -5.97 -15.37 0.14
N LEU A 64 -4.76 -14.87 0.46
CA LEU A 64 -4.39 -13.49 0.17
C LEU A 64 -4.44 -13.20 -1.33
N SER A 65 -4.03 -14.14 -2.18
CA SER A 65 -4.08 -14.02 -3.64
C SER A 65 -5.52 -13.90 -4.16
N ALA A 66 -6.45 -14.75 -3.68
CA ALA A 66 -7.86 -14.66 -4.07
C ALA A 66 -8.51 -13.36 -3.61
N TYR A 67 -8.19 -12.90 -2.39
CA TYR A 67 -8.65 -11.62 -1.89
C TYR A 67 -8.11 -10.45 -2.74
N ALA A 68 -6.82 -10.49 -3.09
CA ALA A 68 -6.20 -9.51 -3.97
C ALA A 68 -6.87 -9.45 -5.33
N GLN A 69 -7.26 -10.59 -5.90
CA GLN A 69 -8.02 -10.68 -7.14
C GLN A 69 -9.41 -10.01 -7.04
N ARG A 70 -10.11 -10.21 -5.94
CA ARG A 70 -11.41 -9.55 -5.73
C ARG A 70 -11.29 -8.05 -5.52
N ILE A 71 -10.33 -7.61 -4.71
CA ILE A 71 -10.17 -6.20 -4.39
C ILE A 71 -9.60 -5.42 -5.58
N SER A 72 -8.80 -6.07 -6.46
CA SER A 72 -8.27 -5.45 -7.67
C SER A 72 -9.36 -5.03 -8.68
N GLN A 73 -10.57 -5.59 -8.59
CA GLN A 73 -11.71 -5.15 -9.41
C GLN A 73 -12.13 -3.70 -9.16
N LYS A 74 -11.69 -3.10 -8.04
CA LYS A 74 -11.87 -1.66 -7.78
C LYS A 74 -10.86 -0.79 -8.54
N ILE A 75 -9.83 -1.38 -9.14
CA ILE A 75 -8.83 -0.67 -9.93
C ILE A 75 -9.36 -0.57 -11.36
N THR A 76 -9.65 0.64 -11.80
CA THR A 76 -10.32 0.89 -13.07
C THR A 76 -9.37 1.39 -14.18
N THR A 77 -8.15 1.81 -13.82
CA THR A 77 -7.15 2.29 -14.79
C THR A 77 -6.21 1.18 -15.24
N PRO A 78 -5.84 1.11 -16.54
CA PRO A 78 -4.78 0.23 -16.99
C PRO A 78 -3.43 0.71 -16.42
N HIS A 79 -2.56 -0.23 -16.08
CA HIS A 79 -1.23 0.04 -15.54
C HIS A 79 -1.23 1.01 -14.34
N PRO A 80 -1.99 0.73 -13.24
CA PRO A 80 -2.09 1.60 -12.08
C PRO A 80 -0.75 1.74 -11.36
N ILE A 81 -0.61 2.81 -10.57
CA ILE A 81 0.40 2.90 -9.52
C ILE A 81 -0.24 2.36 -8.25
N LEU A 82 0.44 1.46 -7.55
CA LEU A 82 -0.03 0.92 -6.27
C LEU A 82 0.87 1.39 -5.13
N VAL A 83 0.27 1.88 -4.06
CA VAL A 83 0.96 2.20 -2.81
C VAL A 83 0.36 1.38 -1.69
N GLY A 84 1.17 0.55 -1.06
CA GLY A 84 0.71 -0.31 0.03
C GLY A 84 1.46 -0.09 1.34
N LEU A 85 0.71 0.18 2.40
CA LEU A 85 1.23 0.28 3.76
C LEU A 85 1.08 -1.06 4.48
N SER A 86 2.15 -1.60 5.06
CA SER A 86 2.10 -2.80 5.91
C SER A 86 1.35 -3.96 5.22
N PHE A 87 0.25 -4.44 5.78
CA PHE A 87 -0.61 -5.47 5.17
C PHE A 87 -1.09 -5.08 3.77
N GLY A 88 -1.42 -3.80 3.56
CA GLY A 88 -1.79 -3.29 2.23
C GLY A 88 -0.68 -3.44 1.20
N GLY A 89 0.58 -3.38 1.61
CA GLY A 89 1.72 -3.67 0.74
C GLY A 89 1.77 -5.15 0.32
N MET A 90 1.46 -6.08 1.21
CA MET A 90 1.35 -7.50 0.86
C MET A 90 0.20 -7.77 -0.12
N VAL A 91 -0.94 -7.08 0.07
CA VAL A 91 -2.07 -7.15 -0.89
C VAL A 91 -1.66 -6.54 -2.23
N ALA A 92 -0.97 -5.39 -2.24
CA ALA A 92 -0.47 -4.76 -3.47
C ALA A 92 0.52 -5.66 -4.23
N MET A 93 1.39 -6.40 -3.51
CA MET A 93 2.26 -7.42 -4.10
C MET A 93 1.44 -8.53 -4.81
N GLU A 94 0.38 -9.03 -4.18
CA GLU A 94 -0.48 -10.04 -4.78
C GLU A 94 -1.27 -9.48 -5.98
N ILE A 95 -1.71 -8.23 -5.94
CA ILE A 95 -2.36 -7.57 -7.09
C ILE A 95 -1.37 -7.44 -8.25
N ALA A 96 -0.14 -6.98 -8.00
CA ALA A 96 0.88 -6.77 -9.02
C ALA A 96 1.32 -8.05 -9.76
N LYS A 97 1.02 -9.23 -9.21
CA LYS A 97 1.19 -10.52 -9.92
C LYS A 97 0.05 -10.86 -10.86
N GLN A 98 -1.10 -10.21 -10.71
CA GLN A 98 -2.34 -10.56 -11.41
C GLN A 98 -2.73 -9.56 -12.49
N ILE A 99 -2.32 -8.29 -12.33
CA ILE A 99 -2.54 -7.24 -13.31
C ILE A 99 -1.23 -6.48 -13.59
N PRO A 100 -1.03 -5.97 -14.81
CA PRO A 100 0.10 -5.10 -15.11
C PRO A 100 0.03 -3.82 -14.27
N VAL A 101 1.09 -3.51 -13.51
CA VAL A 101 1.20 -2.27 -12.73
C VAL A 101 2.35 -1.42 -13.27
N LYS A 102 2.19 -0.09 -13.29
CA LYS A 102 3.21 0.85 -13.74
C LYS A 102 4.33 0.97 -12.69
N LYS A 103 3.96 1.14 -11.43
CA LYS A 103 4.87 1.27 -10.29
C LYS A 103 4.23 0.68 -9.03
N LEU A 104 5.06 0.15 -8.16
CA LEU A 104 4.65 -0.37 -6.85
C LEU A 104 5.47 0.29 -5.75
N ILE A 105 4.80 0.85 -4.74
CA ILE A 105 5.43 1.48 -3.59
C ILE A 105 4.98 0.76 -2.33
N LEU A 106 5.93 0.29 -1.55
CA LEU A 106 5.70 -0.36 -0.27
C LEU A 106 6.24 0.49 0.87
N ILE A 107 5.45 0.64 1.92
CA ILE A 107 5.82 1.38 3.12
C ILE A 107 5.63 0.45 4.33
N SER A 108 6.67 0.23 5.14
CA SER A 108 6.64 -0.64 6.33
C SER A 108 6.00 -2.01 6.03
N SER A 109 6.36 -2.64 4.90
CA SER A 109 5.76 -3.89 4.43
C SER A 109 6.83 -4.95 4.12
N ALA A 110 6.42 -6.05 3.47
CA ALA A 110 7.31 -7.11 3.00
C ALA A 110 7.03 -7.40 1.52
N LYS A 111 8.09 -7.66 0.74
CA LYS A 111 8.02 -8.04 -0.68
C LYS A 111 7.83 -9.54 -0.86
N GLU A 112 8.41 -10.31 0.02
CA GLU A 112 8.40 -11.77 -0.07
C GLU A 112 8.33 -12.43 1.32
N ARG A 113 8.02 -13.73 1.35
CA ARG A 113 7.90 -14.50 2.58
C ARG A 113 9.16 -14.46 3.44
N THR A 114 10.34 -14.40 2.85
CA THR A 114 11.61 -14.44 3.59
C THR A 114 11.85 -13.17 4.39
N GLU A 115 11.21 -12.06 4.03
CA GLU A 115 11.26 -10.79 4.77
C GLU A 115 10.37 -10.78 6.02
N LEU A 116 9.44 -11.73 6.15
CA LEU A 116 8.67 -11.90 7.38
C LEU A 116 9.54 -12.47 8.50
N PRO A 117 9.36 -12.05 9.76
CA PRO A 117 10.04 -12.65 10.91
C PRO A 117 9.95 -14.19 10.91
N TRP A 118 11.03 -14.85 11.28
CA TRP A 118 11.10 -16.32 11.25
C TRP A 118 9.96 -16.99 12.05
N PHE A 119 9.56 -16.39 13.18
CA PHE A 119 8.47 -16.91 14.00
C PHE A 119 7.10 -16.78 13.34
N TYR A 120 6.86 -15.77 12.44
CA TYR A 120 5.65 -15.72 11.62
C TYR A 120 5.61 -16.91 10.65
N ARG A 121 6.75 -17.19 10.02
CA ARG A 121 6.87 -18.28 9.05
C ARG A 121 6.69 -19.66 9.69
N PHE A 122 7.18 -19.84 10.92
CA PHE A 122 7.09 -21.08 11.68
C PHE A 122 5.68 -21.28 12.26
N SER A 123 5.02 -20.22 12.74
CA SER A 123 3.70 -20.29 13.35
C SER A 123 2.59 -20.71 12.38
N ALA A 124 2.78 -20.55 11.06
CA ALA A 124 1.83 -21.03 10.05
C ALA A 124 1.57 -22.55 10.15
N GLY A 125 2.60 -23.34 10.44
CA GLY A 125 2.49 -24.80 10.61
C GLY A 125 1.79 -25.22 11.91
N LEU A 126 1.82 -24.37 12.93
CA LEU A 126 1.29 -24.67 14.27
C LEU A 126 -0.16 -24.19 14.49
N ASN A 127 -0.78 -23.59 13.48
CA ASN A 127 -2.15 -23.01 13.58
C ASN A 127 -2.32 -22.03 14.78
N ILE A 128 -1.28 -21.33 15.19
CA ILE A 128 -1.28 -20.41 16.34
C ILE A 128 -2.36 -19.35 16.20
N GLN A 129 -2.67 -18.93 14.97
CA GLN A 129 -3.74 -17.98 14.68
C GLN A 129 -5.12 -18.42 15.23
N LYS A 130 -5.34 -19.71 15.47
CA LYS A 130 -6.63 -20.19 16.03
C LYS A 130 -6.78 -19.90 17.54
N ILE A 131 -5.66 -19.75 18.26
CA ILE A 131 -5.64 -19.57 19.70
C ILE A 131 -5.25 -18.12 20.10
N LEU A 132 -4.94 -17.26 19.13
CA LEU A 132 -4.60 -15.86 19.41
C LEU A 132 -5.77 -15.12 20.08
N PRO A 133 -5.52 -14.36 21.16
CA PRO A 133 -6.55 -13.57 21.82
C PRO A 133 -6.84 -12.26 21.07
N TYR A 134 -7.58 -12.34 19.96
CA TYR A 134 -7.84 -11.22 19.05
C TYR A 134 -8.48 -10.00 19.75
N THR A 135 -9.31 -10.24 20.74
CA THR A 135 -9.89 -9.16 21.56
C THR A 135 -8.82 -8.39 22.33
N LEU A 136 -7.77 -9.08 22.79
CA LEU A 136 -6.63 -8.46 23.45
C LEU A 136 -5.74 -7.71 22.45
N MET A 137 -5.56 -8.23 21.24
CA MET A 137 -4.79 -7.58 20.17
C MET A 137 -5.40 -6.25 19.73
N LYS A 138 -6.71 -6.06 19.91
CA LYS A 138 -7.41 -4.79 19.63
C LYS A 138 -7.26 -3.76 20.76
N ARG A 139 -6.60 -4.08 21.87
CA ARG A 139 -6.39 -3.13 22.96
C ARG A 139 -5.19 -2.25 22.68
N ALA A 140 -5.43 -0.95 22.65
CA ALA A 140 -4.37 0.05 22.60
C ALA A 140 -3.81 0.24 24.03
N ASN A 141 -2.58 -0.18 24.24
CA ASN A 141 -1.86 -0.07 25.51
C ASN A 141 -0.39 0.31 25.27
N ALA A 142 0.39 0.49 26.31
CA ALA A 142 1.78 0.90 26.23
C ALA A 142 2.63 -0.04 25.33
N PHE A 143 2.39 -1.35 25.41
CA PHE A 143 3.09 -2.33 24.58
C PHE A 143 2.72 -2.18 23.10
N THR A 144 1.45 -2.01 22.78
CA THR A 144 0.97 -1.79 21.40
C THR A 144 1.55 -0.49 20.84
N TYR A 145 1.55 0.61 21.60
CA TYR A 145 2.14 1.87 21.18
C TYR A 145 3.64 1.74 20.91
N TRP A 146 4.37 1.05 21.80
CA TRP A 146 5.78 0.76 21.61
C TRP A 146 6.03 -0.10 20.39
N LEU A 147 5.21 -1.12 20.15
CA LEU A 147 5.34 -2.03 18.99
C LEU A 147 5.17 -1.31 17.67
N PHE A 148 4.17 -0.42 17.57
CA PHE A 148 3.89 0.37 16.38
C PHE A 148 4.80 1.60 16.24
N GLY A 149 5.56 1.95 17.26
CA GLY A 149 6.46 3.11 17.25
C GLY A 149 5.73 4.45 17.29
N VAL A 150 4.53 4.50 17.90
CA VAL A 150 3.75 5.73 18.09
C VAL A 150 4.06 6.37 19.45
N THR A 151 4.27 7.67 19.46
CA THR A 151 4.74 8.40 20.64
C THR A 151 3.80 9.53 21.07
N SER A 152 3.31 10.32 20.12
CA SER A 152 2.44 11.46 20.40
C SER A 152 1.01 11.03 20.78
N SER A 153 0.29 11.93 21.42
CA SER A 153 -1.12 11.68 21.80
C SER A 153 -2.01 11.50 20.55
N GLN A 154 -1.73 12.22 19.46
CA GLN A 154 -2.47 12.13 18.22
C GLN A 154 -2.26 10.78 17.53
N GLU A 155 -1.00 10.31 17.42
CA GLU A 155 -0.67 8.99 16.87
C GLU A 155 -1.31 7.86 17.67
N LYS A 156 -1.24 7.95 19.00
CA LYS A 156 -1.89 6.98 19.92
C LYS A 156 -3.40 6.96 19.75
N ALA A 157 -4.04 8.12 19.58
CA ALA A 157 -5.48 8.22 19.36
C ALA A 157 -5.87 7.59 18.01
N LEU A 158 -5.11 7.87 16.93
CA LEU A 158 -5.32 7.28 15.62
C LEU A 158 -5.17 5.75 15.67
N LEU A 159 -4.07 5.24 16.22
CA LEU A 159 -3.86 3.79 16.35
C LEU A 159 -4.95 3.12 17.19
N LYS A 160 -5.36 3.74 18.31
CA LYS A 160 -6.47 3.24 19.14
C LYS A 160 -7.78 3.15 18.34
N ASN A 161 -8.07 4.16 17.53
CA ASN A 161 -9.26 4.17 16.68
C ASN A 161 -9.22 3.04 15.64
N ILE A 162 -8.09 2.87 14.94
CA ILE A 162 -7.86 1.79 13.96
C ILE A 162 -8.09 0.42 14.61
N LEU A 163 -7.42 0.15 15.74
CA LEU A 163 -7.53 -1.14 16.43
C LEU A 163 -8.96 -1.43 16.91
N ARG A 164 -9.65 -0.42 17.44
CA ARG A 164 -11.03 -0.56 17.92
C ARG A 164 -12.00 -0.86 16.80
N ASN A 165 -11.87 -0.16 15.67
CA ASN A 165 -12.80 -0.23 14.55
C ASN A 165 -12.54 -1.42 13.61
N THR A 166 -11.36 -2.04 13.68
CA THR A 166 -11.05 -3.22 12.87
C THR A 166 -12.03 -4.36 13.17
N PRO A 167 -12.80 -4.87 12.19
CA PRO A 167 -13.67 -6.03 12.41
C PRO A 167 -12.86 -7.26 12.81
N THR A 168 -13.30 -7.96 13.84
CA THR A 168 -12.56 -9.14 14.36
C THR A 168 -12.42 -10.25 13.31
N ILE A 169 -13.42 -10.41 12.44
CA ILE A 169 -13.37 -11.39 11.34
C ILE A 169 -12.25 -11.03 10.36
N PHE A 170 -12.16 -9.74 9.98
CA PHE A 170 -11.10 -9.24 9.10
C PHE A 170 -9.72 -9.41 9.75
N LEU A 171 -9.57 -9.04 11.03
CA LEU A 171 -8.32 -9.19 11.78
C LEU A 171 -7.84 -10.65 11.81
N LYS A 172 -8.74 -11.59 12.13
CA LYS A 172 -8.44 -13.02 12.15
C LYS A 172 -7.98 -13.53 10.79
N TRP A 173 -8.71 -13.18 9.75
CA TRP A 173 -8.38 -13.57 8.40
C TRP A 173 -7.04 -12.97 7.95
N ALA A 174 -6.81 -11.67 8.14
CA ALA A 174 -5.61 -10.99 7.71
C ALA A 174 -4.34 -11.53 8.41
N ILE A 175 -4.41 -11.80 9.71
CA ILE A 175 -3.31 -12.45 10.43
C ILE A 175 -3.03 -13.83 9.85
N ASN A 176 -4.07 -14.64 9.61
CA ASN A 176 -3.87 -15.94 8.96
C ASN A 176 -3.25 -15.78 7.57
N ALA A 177 -3.72 -14.81 6.77
CA ALA A 177 -3.18 -14.51 5.46
C ALA A 177 -1.69 -14.16 5.52
N ILE A 178 -1.26 -13.29 6.46
CA ILE A 178 0.14 -12.94 6.69
C ILE A 178 0.97 -14.18 7.03
N LEU A 179 0.53 -14.98 7.99
CA LEU A 179 1.27 -16.15 8.46
C LEU A 179 1.41 -17.24 7.39
N THR A 180 0.41 -17.40 6.53
CA THR A 180 0.39 -18.41 5.46
C THR A 180 0.89 -17.89 4.12
N TRP A 181 1.24 -16.62 4.01
CA TRP A 181 1.72 -16.00 2.77
C TRP A 181 2.99 -16.69 2.24
N LYS A 182 3.01 -16.97 0.93
CA LYS A 182 4.08 -17.75 0.29
C LYS A 182 4.76 -17.02 -0.88
N ASN A 183 4.59 -15.69 -0.96
CA ASN A 183 5.16 -14.94 -2.08
C ASN A 183 6.68 -15.05 -2.14
N THR A 184 7.19 -15.26 -3.36
CA THR A 184 8.63 -15.26 -3.71
C THR A 184 8.91 -14.38 -4.93
N GLU A 185 7.86 -13.82 -5.57
CA GLU A 185 7.96 -13.03 -6.78
C GLU A 185 8.04 -11.54 -6.44
N ILE A 186 9.01 -10.83 -7.00
CA ILE A 186 9.21 -9.40 -6.77
C ILE A 186 9.14 -8.67 -8.11
N PRO A 187 8.21 -7.71 -8.30
CA PRO A 187 8.15 -6.88 -9.50
C PRO A 187 9.40 -6.02 -9.70
N THR A 188 9.70 -5.67 -10.95
CA THR A 188 10.92 -4.90 -11.29
C THR A 188 10.83 -3.43 -10.89
N HIS A 189 9.66 -2.79 -11.03
CA HIS A 189 9.46 -1.37 -10.73
C HIS A 189 8.86 -1.17 -9.33
N ILE A 190 9.67 -1.45 -8.30
CA ILE A 190 9.27 -1.39 -6.91
C ILE A 190 10.15 -0.43 -6.12
N LEU A 191 9.50 0.46 -5.36
CA LEU A 191 10.11 1.24 -4.28
C LEU A 191 9.67 0.64 -2.94
N HIS A 192 10.61 0.29 -2.08
CA HIS A 192 10.32 -0.15 -0.73
C HIS A 192 10.94 0.80 0.29
N ILE A 193 10.12 1.45 1.11
CA ILE A 193 10.52 2.38 2.17
C ILE A 193 10.28 1.69 3.51
N HIS A 194 11.30 1.64 4.36
CA HIS A 194 11.22 0.90 5.62
C HIS A 194 11.98 1.60 6.74
N GLY A 195 11.42 1.57 7.95
CA GLY A 195 12.05 2.17 9.13
C GLY A 195 12.99 1.22 9.85
N ASP A 196 14.17 1.70 10.26
CA ASP A 196 15.17 0.89 10.98
C ASP A 196 14.74 0.48 12.40
N LYS A 197 13.71 1.15 12.95
CA LYS A 197 13.12 0.85 14.26
C LYS A 197 11.76 0.14 14.18
N ASP A 198 11.42 -0.40 13.01
CA ASP A 198 10.20 -1.22 12.88
C ASP A 198 10.33 -2.50 13.72
N ARG A 199 9.40 -2.69 14.67
CA ARG A 199 9.38 -3.84 15.59
C ARG A 199 8.40 -4.93 15.15
N ILE A 200 7.51 -4.62 14.21
CA ILE A 200 6.53 -5.57 13.64
C ILE A 200 7.17 -6.34 12.49
N LEU A 201 7.81 -5.60 11.58
CA LEU A 201 8.60 -6.15 10.47
C LEU A 201 10.04 -5.62 10.58
N PRO A 202 10.92 -6.26 11.36
CA PRO A 202 12.26 -5.74 11.62
C PRO A 202 13.08 -5.48 10.36
N TYR A 203 13.68 -4.30 10.26
CA TYR A 203 14.47 -3.83 9.11
C TYR A 203 15.53 -4.85 8.65
N ARG A 204 16.14 -5.58 9.58
CA ARG A 204 17.15 -6.62 9.27
C ARG A 204 16.63 -7.75 8.38
N ASN A 205 15.29 -7.92 8.28
CA ASN A 205 14.69 -8.95 7.45
C ASN A 205 14.39 -8.48 6.03
N VAL A 206 14.28 -7.17 5.82
CA VAL A 206 13.92 -6.59 4.52
C VAL A 206 15.18 -6.22 3.74
N LYS A 207 15.12 -6.32 2.41
CA LYS A 207 16.26 -6.11 1.51
C LYS A 207 15.94 -5.03 0.49
N ASN A 208 16.99 -4.38 -0.05
CA ASN A 208 16.84 -3.40 -1.13
C ASN A 208 15.74 -2.38 -0.82
N THR A 209 15.87 -1.70 0.33
CA THR A 209 14.90 -0.74 0.82
C THR A 209 15.51 0.64 0.97
N HIS A 210 14.68 1.67 0.87
CA HIS A 210 15.01 3.01 1.31
C HIS A 210 14.79 3.10 2.83
N CYS A 211 15.87 3.28 3.57
CA CYS A 211 15.82 3.28 5.04
C CYS A 211 15.43 4.65 5.58
N ILE A 212 14.42 4.70 6.47
CA ILE A 212 14.09 5.88 7.27
C ILE A 212 14.68 5.67 8.68
N ILE A 213 15.71 6.45 8.99
CA ILE A 213 16.41 6.37 10.28
C ILE A 213 15.50 6.81 11.43
N GLY A 214 15.37 5.97 12.46
CA GLY A 214 14.46 6.19 13.58
C GLY A 214 12.99 5.89 13.26
N GLY A 215 12.66 5.48 12.03
CA GLY A 215 11.31 5.14 11.61
C GLY A 215 10.81 3.87 12.27
N GLY A 216 9.65 3.90 12.92
CA GLY A 216 8.91 2.74 13.41
C GLY A 216 7.92 2.21 12.37
N HIS A 217 7.08 1.24 12.76
CA HIS A 217 6.07 0.67 11.85
C HIS A 217 5.07 1.71 11.34
N SER A 218 4.71 2.68 12.18
CA SER A 218 3.78 3.77 11.84
C SER A 218 4.47 5.03 11.29
N MET A 219 5.68 4.90 10.73
CA MET A 219 6.47 6.04 10.23
C MET A 219 5.76 6.88 9.16
N ILE A 220 4.80 6.31 8.45
CA ILE A 220 3.98 7.05 7.47
C ILE A 220 3.28 8.26 8.11
N ILE A 221 3.03 8.21 9.42
CA ILE A 221 2.36 9.29 10.16
C ILE A 221 3.39 10.32 10.65
N ASN A 222 4.46 9.86 11.31
CA ASN A 222 5.39 10.77 12.02
C ASN A 222 6.69 11.06 11.25
N ARG A 223 6.93 10.42 10.11
CA ARG A 223 8.04 10.66 9.19
C ARG A 223 7.58 10.98 7.77
N ALA A 224 6.34 11.42 7.61
CA ALA A 224 5.76 11.74 6.30
C ALA A 224 6.62 12.75 5.51
N HIS A 225 7.21 13.74 6.18
CA HIS A 225 8.08 14.75 5.57
C HIS A 225 9.36 14.15 4.95
N GLU A 226 9.85 13.01 5.46
CA GLU A 226 10.98 12.28 4.89
C GLU A 226 10.54 11.33 3.78
N ILE A 227 9.35 10.76 3.89
CA ILE A 227 8.79 9.75 2.97
C ILE A 227 8.28 10.40 1.69
N THR A 228 7.58 11.53 1.80
CA THR A 228 6.97 12.25 0.66
C THR A 228 7.98 12.54 -0.47
N PRO A 229 9.16 13.15 -0.22
CA PRO A 229 10.11 13.42 -1.30
C PRO A 229 10.62 12.15 -2.00
N ILE A 230 10.76 11.05 -1.27
CA ILE A 230 11.21 9.77 -1.82
C ILE A 230 10.16 9.19 -2.76
N ILE A 231 8.89 9.24 -2.34
CA ILE A 231 7.75 8.80 -3.17
C ILE A 231 7.67 9.65 -4.43
N ASN A 232 7.66 10.98 -4.30
CA ASN A 232 7.51 11.89 -5.44
C ASN A 232 8.68 11.80 -6.42
N LYS A 233 9.91 11.63 -5.93
CA LYS A 233 11.06 11.32 -6.79
C LYS A 233 10.85 10.03 -7.58
N PHE A 234 10.32 8.98 -6.96
CA PHE A 234 10.04 7.71 -7.64
C PHE A 234 8.87 7.83 -8.63
N LEU A 235 7.82 8.59 -8.30
CA LEU A 235 6.69 8.83 -9.18
C LEU A 235 7.10 9.59 -10.44
N ASN A 236 8.00 10.58 -10.33
CA ASN A 236 8.44 11.43 -11.43
C ASN A 236 9.60 10.84 -12.26
N ASN A 237 10.25 9.77 -11.81
CA ASN A 237 11.27 9.09 -12.62
C ASN A 237 10.58 8.18 -13.66
N TYR A 238 10.83 8.42 -14.94
CA TYR A 238 10.38 7.64 -16.10
C TYR A 238 11.08 6.28 -16.19
#